data_49c32503239f064baa2975ef6ab75044
#
_entry.id   49c32503239f064baa2975ef6ab75044
#
_cell.length_a   1.000
_cell.length_b   1.000
_cell.length_c   1.000
_cell.angle_alpha   90.00
_cell.angle_beta   90.00
_cell.angle_gamma   90.00
#
_symmetry.space_group_name_H-M   'P 1'
#
loop_
_entity.id
_entity.type
_entity.pdbx_description
1 polymer ?
#
loop_
_entity_poly.entity_id
_entity_poly.type
_entity_poly.pdbx_seq_one_letter_code
_entity_poly.pdbx_strand_id
1 'polypeptide(L)'
;MSLVISVLLILAYTKNGSLDFHYRIASILALLISVPAYSATNAYYKRHSYLNGLLRLFLGWTFTLTCLSTIGFITKSSELFSREVIISWALIGYAIQVPPYLLLHYLSRHYHKRNSHHYNSLIIGSDGVALKLADSFIQQSQFPLVGVVSASPFEDNEHSPLIVGDLTQLRTLITEHNIRRLYLALSLKDAQRIEALYIDLLDLNVDVVWIPDLDSMLLLNHSVSEIGGRPAIHLNESPLTSHPTAAFSKALMDRSLALIAIIFLSPLLVLIALAVKLSSPGPILFKQQRHGWNGKVIQVLKFRSMKVHDDKHVQQASRNDSRVTAVGRFIRRSSLDELPQLFNVLHGDMALVGPRPHAVAHNDYYTDKIHAYMARHRIKPGITGLAQISGCRGETDTIEKMQKRVEIDLDYINNWSLWLDVKIIIKTPITLLSKDIY
;
A
#
# COMPACT_ATOMS: atom_id res chain seq x y z
N MET A 1 14.34 3.38 16.68
CA MET A 1 15.73 2.90 16.92
C MET A 1 16.78 4.01 16.82
N SER A 2 16.74 4.95 15.88
CA SER A 2 17.70 6.06 15.83
C SER A 2 17.82 6.83 17.16
N LEU A 3 16.70 7.17 17.79
CA LEU A 3 16.69 7.81 19.11
C LEU A 3 17.37 6.98 20.20
N VAL A 4 17.15 5.68 20.21
CA VAL A 4 17.76 4.75 21.17
C VAL A 4 19.29 4.69 21.00
N ILE A 5 19.75 4.68 19.76
CA ILE A 5 21.17 4.73 19.44
C ILE A 5 21.79 6.06 19.85
N SER A 6 21.09 7.18 19.56
CA SER A 6 21.55 8.49 19.99
C SER A 6 21.72 8.59 21.51
N VAL A 7 20.81 7.98 22.28
CA VAL A 7 20.92 7.90 23.75
C VAL A 7 22.19 7.14 24.17
N LEU A 8 22.48 5.99 23.55
CA LEU A 8 23.70 5.24 23.87
C LEU A 8 24.96 6.09 23.62
N LEU A 9 25.03 6.73 22.46
CA LEU A 9 26.18 7.55 22.08
C LEU A 9 26.33 8.80 22.98
N ILE A 10 25.22 9.43 23.35
CA ILE A 10 25.24 10.58 24.28
C ILE A 10 25.71 10.14 25.66
N LEU A 11 25.17 9.05 26.22
CA LEU A 11 25.58 8.51 27.51
C LEU A 11 27.07 8.10 27.53
N ALA A 12 27.54 7.47 26.45
CA ALA A 12 28.93 7.11 26.34
C ALA A 12 29.83 8.36 26.26
N TYR A 13 29.45 9.37 25.50
CA TYR A 13 30.20 10.62 25.40
C TYR A 13 30.24 11.41 26.72
N THR A 14 29.09 11.51 27.40
CA THR A 14 29.01 12.24 28.70
C THR A 14 29.85 11.58 29.78
N LYS A 15 29.99 10.24 29.76
CA LYS A 15 30.75 9.49 30.75
C LYS A 15 32.26 9.45 30.45
N ASN A 16 32.63 9.24 29.19
CA ASN A 16 34.02 8.97 28.79
C ASN A 16 34.72 10.19 28.15
N GLY A 17 33.99 11.28 27.88
CA GLY A 17 34.53 12.46 27.16
C GLY A 17 34.84 12.20 25.68
N SER A 18 34.76 10.95 25.20
CA SER A 18 34.99 10.56 23.81
C SER A 18 34.05 9.44 23.38
N LEU A 19 33.78 9.33 22.07
CA LEU A 19 33.02 8.22 21.49
C LEU A 19 33.97 7.09 21.10
N ASP A 20 34.16 6.16 22.03
CA ASP A 20 35.01 5.02 21.82
C ASP A 20 34.45 4.06 20.74
N PHE A 21 35.34 3.41 20.00
CA PHE A 21 35.01 2.57 18.86
C PHE A 21 34.03 1.42 19.21
N HIS A 22 34.15 0.85 20.41
CA HIS A 22 33.28 -0.24 20.86
C HIS A 22 31.80 0.20 21.04
N TYR A 23 31.51 1.45 21.47
CA TYR A 23 30.13 1.95 21.53
C TYR A 23 29.52 2.16 20.14
N ARG A 24 30.34 2.51 19.14
CA ARG A 24 29.88 2.62 17.74
C ARG A 24 29.50 1.24 17.19
N ILE A 25 30.33 0.21 17.44
CA ILE A 25 30.00 -1.18 17.06
C ILE A 25 28.75 -1.65 17.75
N ALA A 26 28.62 -1.45 19.07
CA ALA A 26 27.42 -1.80 19.83
C ALA A 26 26.16 -1.14 19.27
N SER A 27 26.25 0.11 18.81
CA SER A 27 25.16 0.83 18.16
C SER A 27 24.69 0.18 16.86
N ILE A 28 25.64 -0.24 16.03
CA ILE A 28 25.34 -0.93 14.76
C ILE A 28 24.72 -2.31 15.04
N LEU A 29 25.30 -3.07 15.97
CA LEU A 29 24.76 -4.36 16.38
C LEU A 29 23.36 -4.24 16.98
N ALA A 30 23.12 -3.24 17.82
CA ALA A 30 21.80 -2.95 18.37
C ALA A 30 20.77 -2.70 17.26
N LEU A 31 21.14 -1.94 16.22
CA LEU A 31 20.27 -1.70 15.06
C LEU A 31 19.96 -3.01 14.33
N LEU A 32 20.98 -3.80 14.01
CA LEU A 32 20.83 -5.04 13.25
C LEU A 32 19.98 -6.08 13.99
N ILE A 33 20.21 -6.25 15.30
CA ILE A 33 19.47 -7.22 16.13
C ILE A 33 18.04 -6.76 16.39
N SER A 34 17.81 -5.46 16.52
CA SER A 34 16.48 -4.93 16.81
C SER A 34 15.47 -5.23 15.71
N VAL A 35 15.87 -5.22 14.43
CA VAL A 35 14.96 -5.48 13.31
C VAL A 35 14.28 -6.86 13.42
N PRO A 36 15.01 -7.99 13.52
CA PRO A 36 14.38 -9.29 13.71
C PRO A 36 13.71 -9.42 15.09
N ALA A 37 14.22 -8.80 16.15
CA ALA A 37 13.64 -8.85 17.48
C ALA A 37 12.22 -8.24 17.52
N TYR A 38 12.05 -7.06 16.97
CA TYR A 38 10.73 -6.41 16.89
C TYR A 38 9.80 -7.08 15.89
N SER A 39 10.34 -7.67 14.82
CA SER A 39 9.56 -8.49 13.90
C SER A 39 9.01 -9.74 14.58
N ALA A 40 9.85 -10.46 15.32
CA ALA A 40 9.47 -11.68 16.06
C ALA A 40 8.38 -11.41 17.12
N THR A 41 8.44 -10.27 17.80
CA THR A 41 7.43 -9.88 18.79
C THR A 41 6.16 -9.29 18.16
N ASN A 42 6.13 -9.11 16.84
CA ASN A 42 5.01 -8.45 16.12
C ASN A 42 4.63 -7.10 16.75
N ALA A 43 5.59 -6.34 17.29
CA ALA A 43 5.33 -5.08 17.98
C ALA A 43 4.61 -4.03 17.11
N TYR A 44 4.82 -4.09 15.78
CA TYR A 44 4.30 -3.11 14.82
C TYR A 44 3.19 -3.63 13.91
N TYR A 45 2.90 -4.95 13.92
CA TYR A 45 2.11 -5.59 12.86
C TYR A 45 0.63 -5.87 13.18
N LYS A 46 0.19 -5.80 14.43
CA LYS A 46 -1.21 -6.10 14.77
C LYS A 46 -1.87 -4.95 15.52
N ARG A 47 -3.19 -4.79 15.32
CA ARG A 47 -4.08 -3.93 16.12
C ARG A 47 -4.12 -4.44 17.57
N HIS A 48 -3.09 -4.16 18.33
CA HIS A 48 -3.10 -4.47 19.75
C HIS A 48 -3.74 -3.35 20.55
N SER A 49 -4.30 -3.70 21.70
CA SER A 49 -4.54 -2.75 22.78
C SER A 49 -3.23 -2.00 23.10
N TYR A 50 -3.30 -0.75 23.55
CA TYR A 50 -2.12 0.04 23.92
C TYR A 50 -1.19 -0.74 24.86
N LEU A 51 -1.77 -1.41 25.88
CA LEU A 51 -0.99 -2.21 26.85
C LEU A 51 -0.28 -3.39 26.20
N ASN A 52 -0.98 -4.14 25.34
CA ASN A 52 -0.36 -5.28 24.64
C ASN A 52 0.74 -4.83 23.68
N GLY A 53 0.56 -3.67 23.05
CA GLY A 53 1.58 -3.11 22.19
C GLY A 53 2.83 -2.68 22.94
N LEU A 54 2.67 -2.01 24.08
CA LEU A 54 3.79 -1.64 24.96
C LEU A 54 4.50 -2.87 25.51
N LEU A 55 3.76 -3.92 25.89
CA LEU A 55 4.37 -5.19 26.34
C LEU A 55 5.22 -5.83 25.23
N ARG A 56 4.73 -5.85 24.00
CA ARG A 56 5.48 -6.39 22.85
C ARG A 56 6.71 -5.55 22.51
N LEU A 57 6.61 -4.24 22.62
CA LEU A 57 7.73 -3.32 22.50
C LEU A 57 8.79 -3.62 23.57
N PHE A 58 8.35 -3.82 24.82
CA PHE A 58 9.23 -4.22 25.94
C PHE A 58 9.92 -5.58 25.68
N LEU A 59 9.17 -6.57 25.24
CA LEU A 59 9.72 -7.89 24.91
C LEU A 59 10.77 -7.84 23.78
N GLY A 60 10.49 -7.06 22.72
CA GLY A 60 11.44 -6.85 21.62
C GLY A 60 12.72 -6.15 22.08
N TRP A 61 12.58 -5.15 22.95
CA TRP A 61 13.71 -4.46 23.55
C TRP A 61 14.53 -5.37 24.45
N THR A 62 13.89 -6.10 25.35
CA THR A 62 14.55 -7.08 26.23
C THR A 62 15.29 -8.15 25.41
N PHE A 63 14.67 -8.67 24.35
CA PHE A 63 15.33 -9.62 23.46
C PHE A 63 16.59 -9.03 22.80
N THR A 64 16.52 -7.79 22.34
CA THR A 64 17.66 -7.07 21.75
C THR A 64 18.82 -6.94 22.77
N LEU A 65 18.50 -6.52 23.99
CA LEU A 65 19.50 -6.38 25.07
C LEU A 65 20.12 -7.74 25.45
N THR A 66 19.31 -8.80 25.53
CA THR A 66 19.79 -10.14 25.82
C THR A 66 20.76 -10.63 24.75
N CYS A 67 20.44 -10.46 23.48
CA CYS A 67 21.35 -10.81 22.38
C CYS A 67 22.67 -10.03 22.45
N LEU A 68 22.62 -8.72 22.69
CA LEU A 68 23.83 -7.90 22.83
C LEU A 68 24.67 -8.32 24.03
N SER A 69 24.04 -8.58 25.17
CA SER A 69 24.75 -9.08 26.37
C SER A 69 25.41 -10.44 26.13
N THR A 70 24.71 -11.34 25.43
CA THR A 70 25.25 -12.64 25.04
C THR A 70 26.48 -12.50 24.14
N ILE A 71 26.40 -11.63 23.12
CA ILE A 71 27.52 -11.33 22.22
C ILE A 71 28.70 -10.76 23.04
N GLY A 72 28.44 -9.77 23.90
CA GLY A 72 29.47 -9.18 24.76
C GLY A 72 30.15 -10.19 25.69
N PHE A 73 29.38 -11.14 26.21
CA PHE A 73 29.91 -12.24 27.03
C PHE A 73 30.78 -13.20 26.22
N ILE A 74 30.30 -13.68 25.06
CA ILE A 74 31.02 -14.61 24.19
C ILE A 74 32.34 -14.00 23.68
N THR A 75 32.32 -12.73 23.32
CA THR A 75 33.50 -12.01 22.81
C THR A 75 34.42 -11.48 23.90
N LYS A 76 34.08 -11.72 25.18
CA LYS A 76 34.81 -11.17 26.35
C LYS A 76 34.96 -9.64 26.31
N SER A 77 34.07 -8.96 25.60
CA SER A 77 34.11 -7.49 25.42
C SER A 77 33.29 -6.74 26.49
N SER A 78 32.65 -7.46 27.42
CA SER A 78 31.81 -6.85 28.45
C SER A 78 32.57 -5.88 29.37
N GLU A 79 33.88 -6.08 29.56
CA GLU A 79 34.73 -5.21 30.37
C GLU A 79 35.01 -3.84 29.74
N LEU A 80 34.84 -3.73 28.41
CA LEU A 80 35.03 -2.48 27.67
C LEU A 80 33.89 -1.48 27.86
N PHE A 81 32.75 -1.95 28.41
CA PHE A 81 31.57 -1.11 28.56
C PHE A 81 31.33 -0.72 30.03
N SER A 82 31.06 0.55 30.24
CA SER A 82 30.62 1.05 31.55
C SER A 82 29.26 0.45 31.91
N ARG A 83 29.17 -0.22 33.06
CA ARG A 83 27.92 -0.80 33.61
C ARG A 83 26.83 0.26 33.75
N GLU A 84 27.22 1.45 34.22
CA GLU A 84 26.31 2.60 34.40
C GLU A 84 25.72 3.04 33.07
N VAL A 85 26.54 3.15 32.00
CA VAL A 85 26.08 3.50 30.63
C VAL A 85 25.10 2.46 30.09
N ILE A 86 25.41 1.18 30.22
CA ILE A 86 24.56 0.11 29.70
C ILE A 86 23.23 0.02 30.43
N ILE A 87 23.23 0.11 31.77
CA ILE A 87 22.00 0.05 32.59
C ILE A 87 21.12 1.29 32.29
N SER A 88 21.72 2.47 32.28
CA SER A 88 21.02 3.72 31.98
C SER A 88 20.44 3.67 30.55
N TRP A 89 21.21 3.16 29.59
CA TRP A 89 20.75 2.99 28.21
C TRP A 89 19.61 1.97 28.09
N ALA A 90 19.65 0.88 28.85
CA ALA A 90 18.58 -0.10 28.83
C ALA A 90 17.25 0.48 29.32
N LEU A 91 17.26 1.32 30.36
CA LEU A 91 16.08 1.95 30.94
C LEU A 91 15.59 3.13 30.07
N ILE A 92 16.48 4.07 29.77
CA ILE A 92 16.15 5.26 28.97
C ILE A 92 15.81 4.84 27.53
N GLY A 93 16.50 3.84 27.00
CA GLY A 93 16.26 3.29 25.67
C GLY A 93 14.84 2.73 25.49
N TYR A 94 14.29 2.06 26.52
CA TYR A 94 12.88 1.68 26.50
C TYR A 94 11.97 2.92 26.64
N ALA A 95 12.23 3.76 27.64
CA ALA A 95 11.40 4.94 27.92
C ALA A 95 11.25 5.86 26.69
N ILE A 96 12.32 6.10 25.95
CA ILE A 96 12.32 6.98 24.78
C ILE A 96 11.60 6.36 23.57
N GLN A 97 11.37 5.05 23.53
CA GLN A 97 10.60 4.38 22.50
C GLN A 97 9.09 4.52 22.71
N VAL A 98 8.65 4.69 23.97
CA VAL A 98 7.22 4.73 24.31
C VAL A 98 6.50 5.92 23.67
N PRO A 99 6.96 7.19 23.75
CA PRO A 99 6.25 8.32 23.15
C PRO A 99 6.06 8.20 21.64
N PRO A 100 7.10 7.93 20.81
CA PRO A 100 6.89 7.78 19.38
C PRO A 100 6.04 6.57 19.03
N TYR A 101 6.11 5.48 19.80
CA TYR A 101 5.23 4.33 19.61
C TYR A 101 3.77 4.70 19.85
N LEU A 102 3.45 5.37 20.97
CA LEU A 102 2.10 5.83 21.28
C LEU A 102 1.59 6.84 20.25
N LEU A 103 2.45 7.78 19.84
CA LEU A 103 2.11 8.75 18.80
C LEU A 103 1.78 8.08 17.47
N LEU A 104 2.63 7.16 17.01
CA LEU A 104 2.40 6.42 15.77
C LEU A 104 1.15 5.55 15.85
N HIS A 105 0.91 4.93 17.00
CA HIS A 105 -0.30 4.14 17.23
C HIS A 105 -1.56 5.00 17.24
N TYR A 106 -1.51 6.17 17.87
CA TYR A 106 -2.59 7.18 17.85
C TYR A 106 -2.86 7.69 16.43
N LEU A 107 -1.80 8.11 15.72
CA LEU A 107 -1.91 8.61 14.35
C LEU A 107 -2.44 7.52 13.40
N SER A 108 -1.96 6.29 13.54
CA SER A 108 -2.44 5.15 12.75
C SER A 108 -3.93 4.90 12.98
N ARG A 109 -4.40 4.93 14.24
CA ARG A 109 -5.82 4.81 14.57
C ARG A 109 -6.65 5.98 14.04
N HIS A 110 -6.14 7.20 14.20
CA HIS A 110 -6.83 8.41 13.73
C HIS A 110 -6.93 8.43 12.20
N TYR A 111 -5.84 8.10 11.51
CA TYR A 111 -5.80 7.98 10.06
C TYR A 111 -6.74 6.88 9.55
N HIS A 112 -6.75 5.74 10.22
CA HIS A 112 -7.67 4.65 9.88
C HIS A 112 -9.14 5.06 10.10
N LYS A 113 -9.47 5.66 11.24
CA LYS A 113 -10.83 6.16 11.51
C LYS A 113 -11.27 7.19 10.47
N ARG A 114 -10.38 8.12 10.08
CA ARG A 114 -10.66 9.13 9.06
C ARG A 114 -10.85 8.53 7.67
N ASN A 115 -10.07 7.49 7.32
CA ASN A 115 -10.20 6.83 6.01
C ASN A 115 -11.29 5.76 5.98
N SER A 116 -11.59 5.07 7.08
CA SER A 116 -12.65 4.06 7.12
C SER A 116 -14.05 4.66 6.98
N HIS A 117 -14.25 5.91 7.37
CA HIS A 117 -15.51 6.64 7.12
C HIS A 117 -15.79 6.90 5.63
N HIS A 118 -14.84 6.63 4.74
CA HIS A 118 -15.01 6.80 3.30
C HIS A 118 -15.39 5.50 2.58
N TYR A 119 -15.51 4.39 3.30
CA TYR A 119 -15.83 3.09 2.72
C TYR A 119 -17.21 2.64 3.14
N ASN A 120 -18.21 2.96 2.31
CA ASN A 120 -19.51 2.37 2.46
C ASN A 120 -19.43 0.86 2.29
N SER A 121 -20.11 0.13 3.16
CA SER A 121 -20.17 -1.32 3.13
C SER A 121 -21.59 -1.83 2.91
N LEU A 122 -21.68 -3.03 2.34
CA LEU A 122 -22.94 -3.72 2.11
C LEU A 122 -22.78 -5.17 2.55
N ILE A 123 -23.82 -5.74 3.12
CA ILE A 123 -23.86 -7.16 3.51
C ILE A 123 -24.73 -7.91 2.50
N ILE A 124 -24.29 -9.06 2.04
CA ILE A 124 -25.05 -9.97 1.18
C ILE A 124 -25.36 -11.23 1.98
N GLY A 125 -26.63 -11.55 2.12
CA GLY A 125 -27.07 -12.75 2.80
C GLY A 125 -28.58 -12.78 2.99
N SER A 126 -29.15 -13.96 3.17
CA SER A 126 -30.58 -14.16 3.37
C SER A 126 -30.94 -14.62 4.78
N ASP A 127 -29.94 -15.00 5.58
CA ASP A 127 -30.14 -15.67 6.84
C ASP A 127 -29.98 -14.75 8.05
N GLY A 128 -30.45 -15.20 9.22
CA GLY A 128 -30.30 -14.50 10.48
C GLY A 128 -28.83 -14.11 10.84
N VAL A 129 -27.83 -14.70 10.15
CA VAL A 129 -26.43 -14.34 10.25
C VAL A 129 -26.17 -12.95 9.67
N ALA A 130 -26.73 -12.65 8.48
CA ALA A 130 -26.58 -11.35 7.83
C ALA A 130 -27.19 -10.22 8.67
N LEU A 131 -28.36 -10.44 9.22
CA LEU A 131 -29.04 -9.46 10.08
C LEU A 131 -28.32 -9.26 11.41
N LYS A 132 -27.87 -10.34 12.08
CA LYS A 132 -27.08 -10.24 13.31
C LYS A 132 -25.76 -9.51 13.08
N LEU A 133 -25.14 -9.72 11.92
CA LEU A 133 -23.93 -9.01 11.52
C LEU A 133 -24.23 -7.52 11.31
N ALA A 134 -25.32 -7.18 10.64
CA ALA A 134 -25.76 -5.81 10.42
C ALA A 134 -26.00 -5.08 11.75
N ASP A 135 -26.70 -5.70 12.68
CA ASP A 135 -26.93 -5.16 14.03
C ASP A 135 -25.60 -4.91 14.77
N SER A 136 -24.64 -5.84 14.66
CA SER A 136 -23.32 -5.67 15.26
C SER A 136 -22.57 -4.48 14.68
N PHE A 137 -22.69 -4.22 13.36
CA PHE A 137 -22.05 -3.08 12.70
C PHE A 137 -22.67 -1.76 13.13
N ILE A 138 -23.99 -1.70 13.26
CA ILE A 138 -24.73 -0.51 13.73
C ILE A 138 -24.34 -0.19 15.18
N GLN A 139 -24.31 -1.19 16.05
CA GLN A 139 -23.97 -0.99 17.47
C GLN A 139 -22.52 -0.53 17.67
N GLN A 140 -21.58 -1.07 16.89
CA GLN A 140 -20.17 -0.73 17.04
C GLN A 140 -19.76 0.58 16.36
N SER A 141 -20.61 1.17 15.51
CA SER A 141 -20.35 2.44 14.77
C SER A 141 -18.97 2.51 14.06
N GLN A 142 -18.35 1.35 13.84
CA GLN A 142 -16.99 1.27 13.24
C GLN A 142 -17.01 1.14 11.72
N PHE A 143 -18.14 0.68 11.18
CA PHE A 143 -18.29 0.38 9.76
C PHE A 143 -19.53 1.10 9.23
N PRO A 144 -19.40 2.02 8.28
CA PRO A 144 -20.56 2.66 7.63
C PRO A 144 -21.27 1.61 6.75
N LEU A 145 -22.35 1.06 7.28
CA LEU A 145 -23.21 0.09 6.62
C LEU A 145 -24.34 0.81 5.89
N VAL A 146 -24.49 0.55 4.59
CA VAL A 146 -25.61 1.06 3.78
C VAL A 146 -26.84 0.19 3.96
N GLY A 147 -26.67 -1.14 4.02
CA GLY A 147 -27.77 -2.07 4.23
C GLY A 147 -27.38 -3.51 3.93
N VAL A 148 -28.40 -4.35 3.83
CA VAL A 148 -28.30 -5.79 3.52
C VAL A 148 -28.96 -6.05 2.17
N VAL A 149 -28.31 -6.83 1.32
CA VAL A 149 -28.86 -7.34 0.06
C VAL A 149 -29.27 -8.78 0.26
N SER A 150 -30.53 -9.10 -0.08
CA SER A 150 -31.03 -10.47 0.03
C SER A 150 -30.40 -11.37 -1.02
N ALA A 151 -29.89 -12.52 -0.59
CA ALA A 151 -29.37 -13.55 -1.48
C ALA A 151 -30.45 -14.49 -2.04
N SER A 152 -31.66 -14.48 -1.48
CA SER A 152 -32.82 -15.25 -1.93
C SER A 152 -33.93 -14.31 -2.41
N PRO A 153 -34.79 -14.75 -3.35
CA PRO A 153 -35.99 -13.98 -3.69
C PRO A 153 -36.82 -13.72 -2.43
N PHE A 154 -37.35 -12.52 -2.30
CA PHE A 154 -38.17 -12.11 -1.16
C PHE A 154 -39.37 -13.02 -1.00
N GLU A 155 -39.48 -13.68 0.13
CA GLU A 155 -40.79 -14.09 0.67
C GLU A 155 -41.35 -12.91 1.49
N ASP A 156 -42.57 -12.47 1.15
CA ASP A 156 -43.19 -11.20 1.54
C ASP A 156 -43.38 -10.94 3.07
N ASN A 157 -42.83 -11.76 3.93
CA ASN A 157 -43.14 -11.75 5.37
C ASN A 157 -42.03 -11.22 6.30
N GLU A 158 -40.83 -10.83 5.81
CA GLU A 158 -39.79 -10.29 6.66
C GLU A 158 -39.25 -8.93 6.14
N HIS A 159 -40.03 -7.87 6.30
CA HIS A 159 -39.59 -6.50 6.09
C HIS A 159 -38.65 -6.06 7.22
N SER A 160 -37.40 -6.42 7.15
CA SER A 160 -36.36 -5.72 7.95
C SER A 160 -36.02 -4.40 7.27
N PRO A 161 -36.08 -3.25 7.97
CA PRO A 161 -35.76 -1.94 7.41
C PRO A 161 -34.28 -1.83 6.93
N LEU A 162 -33.48 -2.86 7.18
CA LEU A 162 -32.06 -2.92 6.77
C LEU A 162 -31.87 -3.50 5.36
N ILE A 163 -32.91 -4.11 4.75
CA ILE A 163 -32.78 -4.71 3.41
C ILE A 163 -33.00 -3.62 2.36
N VAL A 164 -31.97 -3.40 1.53
CA VAL A 164 -31.92 -2.32 0.52
C VAL A 164 -32.14 -2.82 -0.91
N GLY A 165 -32.16 -4.13 -1.14
CA GLY A 165 -32.39 -4.71 -2.46
C GLY A 165 -32.06 -6.19 -2.55
N ASP A 166 -32.01 -6.69 -3.78
CA ASP A 166 -31.67 -8.07 -4.13
C ASP A 166 -30.34 -8.17 -4.92
N LEU A 167 -29.92 -9.39 -5.26
CA LEU A 167 -28.68 -9.62 -6.02
C LEU A 167 -28.70 -9.03 -7.44
N THR A 168 -29.88 -8.86 -8.03
CA THR A 168 -30.00 -8.30 -9.40
C THR A 168 -29.64 -6.80 -9.41
N GLN A 169 -29.86 -6.12 -8.29
CA GLN A 169 -29.60 -4.71 -8.09
C GLN A 169 -28.18 -4.44 -7.54
N LEU A 170 -27.41 -5.49 -7.23
CA LEU A 170 -26.14 -5.39 -6.51
C LEU A 170 -25.15 -4.42 -7.21
N ARG A 171 -24.97 -4.53 -8.52
CA ARG A 171 -24.05 -3.66 -9.27
C ARG A 171 -24.48 -2.20 -9.26
N THR A 172 -25.77 -1.93 -9.34
CA THR A 172 -26.35 -0.59 -9.24
C THR A 172 -26.13 -0.01 -7.86
N LEU A 173 -26.42 -0.77 -6.81
CA LEU A 173 -26.21 -0.37 -5.41
C LEU A 173 -24.72 -0.08 -5.12
N ILE A 174 -23.80 -0.87 -5.67
CA ILE A 174 -22.36 -0.64 -5.52
C ILE A 174 -21.95 0.71 -6.10
N THR A 175 -22.47 1.05 -7.28
CA THR A 175 -22.13 2.31 -7.96
C THR A 175 -22.79 3.52 -7.34
N GLU A 176 -24.08 3.46 -7.06
CA GLU A 176 -24.85 4.57 -6.51
C GLU A 176 -24.40 4.97 -5.11
N HIS A 177 -24.19 3.98 -4.23
CA HIS A 177 -23.77 4.23 -2.85
C HIS A 177 -22.27 4.23 -2.65
N ASN A 178 -21.48 4.15 -3.75
CA ASN A 178 -20.01 4.11 -3.70
C ASN A 178 -19.49 3.04 -2.71
N ILE A 179 -20.07 1.85 -2.79
CA ILE A 179 -19.70 0.72 -1.94
C ILE A 179 -18.26 0.32 -2.24
N ARG A 180 -17.47 0.12 -1.20
CA ARG A 180 -16.08 -0.30 -1.31
C ARG A 180 -15.80 -1.63 -0.64
N ARG A 181 -16.74 -2.09 0.20
CA ARG A 181 -16.58 -3.35 0.90
C ARG A 181 -17.90 -4.13 0.93
N LEU A 182 -17.84 -5.39 0.51
CA LEU A 182 -18.94 -6.33 0.52
C LEU A 182 -18.67 -7.43 1.54
N TYR A 183 -19.64 -7.71 2.38
CA TYR A 183 -19.58 -8.82 3.32
C TYR A 183 -20.55 -9.89 2.87
N LEU A 184 -20.02 -11.04 2.45
CA LEU A 184 -20.82 -12.20 2.05
C LEU A 184 -21.12 -13.03 3.30
N ALA A 185 -22.30 -12.86 3.89
CA ALA A 185 -22.78 -13.65 5.02
C ALA A 185 -23.57 -14.86 4.49
N LEU A 186 -22.91 -15.74 3.76
CA LEU A 186 -23.49 -16.92 3.11
C LEU A 186 -22.92 -18.20 3.73
N SER A 187 -23.73 -19.25 3.77
CA SER A 187 -23.33 -20.54 4.30
C SER A 187 -22.29 -21.24 3.41
N LEU A 188 -21.53 -22.18 4.00
CA LEU A 188 -20.60 -23.01 3.22
C LEU A 188 -21.29 -23.85 2.13
N LYS A 189 -22.58 -24.15 2.29
CA LYS A 189 -23.36 -24.85 1.26
C LYS A 189 -23.51 -24.04 -0.02
N ASP A 190 -23.40 -22.69 0.10
CA ASP A 190 -23.46 -21.76 -1.01
C ASP A 190 -22.08 -21.43 -1.63
N ALA A 191 -21.04 -22.24 -1.38
CA ALA A 191 -19.67 -21.98 -1.83
C ALA A 191 -19.58 -21.72 -3.35
N GLN A 192 -20.30 -22.46 -4.18
CA GLN A 192 -20.33 -22.22 -5.64
C GLN A 192 -20.96 -20.86 -5.97
N ARG A 193 -21.97 -20.44 -5.22
CA ARG A 193 -22.61 -19.14 -5.40
C ARG A 193 -21.70 -18.00 -4.94
N ILE A 194 -20.91 -18.22 -3.90
CA ILE A 194 -19.89 -17.27 -3.43
C ILE A 194 -18.83 -17.08 -4.50
N GLU A 195 -18.34 -18.17 -5.10
CA GLU A 195 -17.37 -18.13 -6.19
C GLU A 195 -17.92 -17.39 -7.41
N ALA A 196 -19.15 -17.70 -7.83
CA ALA A 196 -19.80 -17.02 -8.95
C ALA A 196 -19.98 -15.51 -8.70
N LEU A 197 -20.43 -15.13 -7.50
CA LEU A 197 -20.52 -13.72 -7.09
C LEU A 197 -19.16 -13.03 -7.06
N TYR A 198 -18.15 -13.70 -6.54
CA TYR A 198 -16.78 -13.16 -6.50
C TYR A 198 -16.25 -12.93 -7.91
N ILE A 199 -16.43 -13.90 -8.82
CA ILE A 199 -16.01 -13.77 -10.23
C ILE A 199 -16.75 -12.61 -10.91
N ASP A 200 -18.07 -12.50 -10.70
CA ASP A 200 -18.88 -11.42 -11.27
C ASP A 200 -18.46 -10.02 -10.79
N LEU A 201 -17.88 -9.93 -9.58
CA LEU A 201 -17.44 -8.68 -8.97
C LEU A 201 -15.97 -8.33 -9.20
N LEU A 202 -15.21 -9.17 -9.91
CA LEU A 202 -13.77 -8.95 -10.15
C LEU A 202 -13.45 -7.69 -10.95
N ASP A 203 -14.36 -7.25 -11.79
CA ASP A 203 -14.25 -6.02 -12.58
C ASP A 203 -14.57 -4.75 -11.75
N LEU A 204 -15.21 -4.91 -10.59
CA LEU A 204 -15.49 -3.83 -9.67
C LEU A 204 -14.36 -3.66 -8.65
N ASN A 205 -14.09 -2.41 -8.28
CA ASN A 205 -13.04 -2.10 -7.29
C ASN A 205 -13.62 -2.18 -5.86
N VAL A 206 -14.05 -3.39 -5.46
CA VAL A 206 -14.72 -3.67 -4.18
C VAL A 206 -13.97 -4.77 -3.44
N ASP A 207 -13.74 -4.57 -2.14
CA ASP A 207 -13.19 -5.59 -1.26
C ASP A 207 -14.29 -6.57 -0.87
N VAL A 208 -14.16 -7.84 -1.22
CA VAL A 208 -15.12 -8.89 -0.86
C VAL A 208 -14.58 -9.67 0.33
N VAL A 209 -15.37 -9.73 1.39
CA VAL A 209 -15.07 -10.45 2.63
C VAL A 209 -16.15 -11.49 2.85
N TRP A 210 -15.76 -12.74 2.88
CA TRP A 210 -16.68 -13.80 3.23
C TRP A 210 -16.68 -14.02 4.75
N ILE A 211 -17.88 -14.03 5.34
CA ILE A 211 -18.13 -14.33 6.74
C ILE A 211 -18.94 -15.63 6.76
N PRO A 212 -18.29 -16.79 6.77
CA PRO A 212 -18.99 -18.06 6.80
C PRO A 212 -19.67 -18.28 8.15
N ASP A 213 -20.77 -19.02 8.12
CA ASP A 213 -21.36 -19.58 9.33
C ASP A 213 -20.57 -20.83 9.71
N LEU A 214 -19.58 -20.63 10.61
CA LEU A 214 -18.58 -21.63 10.94
C LEU A 214 -18.87 -22.33 12.28
N ASP A 215 -20.06 -22.83 12.51
CA ASP A 215 -20.26 -23.65 13.71
C ASP A 215 -19.52 -25.02 13.66
N SER A 216 -18.82 -25.32 12.55
CA SER A 216 -18.27 -26.67 12.32
C SER A 216 -16.92 -26.81 11.60
N MET A 217 -16.11 -25.76 11.30
CA MET A 217 -14.87 -25.97 10.51
C MET A 217 -13.60 -25.32 11.05
N LEU A 218 -12.53 -26.13 11.11
CA LEU A 218 -11.12 -25.71 11.22
C LEU A 218 -10.57 -25.31 9.85
N LEU A 219 -10.16 -24.05 9.67
CA LEU A 219 -9.66 -23.53 8.39
C LEU A 219 -8.14 -23.32 8.37
N LEU A 220 -7.54 -23.68 7.26
CA LEU A 220 -6.11 -23.61 6.99
C LEU A 220 -5.75 -22.45 6.05
N ASN A 221 -4.83 -21.58 6.48
CA ASN A 221 -3.99 -20.68 5.65
C ASN A 221 -4.62 -19.54 4.82
N HIS A 222 -5.69 -18.90 5.26
CA HIS A 222 -6.10 -17.58 4.76
C HIS A 222 -5.99 -16.53 5.86
N SER A 223 -5.88 -15.25 5.49
CA SER A 223 -5.93 -14.19 6.51
C SER A 223 -7.34 -14.16 7.09
N VAL A 224 -7.46 -14.62 8.31
CA VAL A 224 -8.72 -14.60 9.04
C VAL A 224 -8.67 -13.42 10.01
N SER A 225 -9.69 -12.58 9.97
CA SER A 225 -9.90 -11.53 10.96
C SER A 225 -11.19 -11.78 11.72
N GLU A 226 -11.35 -11.13 12.86
CA GLU A 226 -12.60 -11.16 13.61
C GLU A 226 -13.38 -9.87 13.33
N ILE A 227 -14.62 -10.03 12.85
CA ILE A 227 -15.54 -8.93 12.58
C ILE A 227 -16.86 -9.23 13.28
N GLY A 228 -17.26 -8.38 14.22
CA GLY A 228 -18.50 -8.56 14.97
C GLY A 228 -18.54 -9.86 15.80
N GLY A 229 -17.38 -10.32 16.33
CA GLY A 229 -17.27 -11.58 17.08
C GLY A 229 -17.29 -12.84 16.21
N ARG A 230 -17.20 -12.71 14.88
CA ARG A 230 -17.20 -13.83 13.94
C ARG A 230 -15.91 -13.87 13.12
N PRO A 231 -15.36 -15.06 12.79
CA PRO A 231 -14.25 -15.18 11.88
C PRO A 231 -14.65 -14.72 10.48
N ALA A 232 -13.82 -13.86 9.87
CA ALA A 232 -14.01 -13.36 8.52
C ALA A 232 -12.80 -13.77 7.65
N ILE A 233 -13.09 -14.35 6.51
CA ILE A 233 -12.09 -14.75 5.53
C ILE A 233 -12.03 -13.66 4.46
N HIS A 234 -10.85 -13.05 4.32
CA HIS A 234 -10.63 -12.06 3.29
C HIS A 234 -10.28 -12.75 1.98
N LEU A 235 -11.13 -12.61 0.96
CA LEU A 235 -10.95 -13.28 -0.33
C LEU A 235 -10.02 -12.53 -1.28
N ASN A 236 -9.96 -11.20 -1.15
CA ASN A 236 -9.21 -10.35 -2.09
C ASN A 236 -8.50 -9.17 -1.41
N GLU A 237 -8.17 -9.28 -0.12
CA GLU A 237 -7.55 -8.21 0.63
C GLU A 237 -6.03 -8.13 0.35
N SER A 238 -5.53 -6.92 0.13
CA SER A 238 -4.11 -6.65 0.01
C SER A 238 -3.52 -6.25 1.37
N PRO A 239 -2.24 -6.56 1.69
CA PRO A 239 -1.58 -6.05 2.89
C PRO A 239 -1.67 -4.53 3.05
N LEU A 240 -1.75 -3.78 1.94
CA LEU A 240 -1.89 -2.33 1.95
C LEU A 240 -3.30 -1.84 2.30
N THR A 241 -4.33 -2.64 2.02
CA THR A 241 -5.73 -2.28 2.32
C THR A 241 -6.16 -2.79 3.68
N SER A 242 -5.61 -3.93 4.13
CA SER A 242 -5.94 -4.56 5.41
C SER A 242 -5.21 -3.97 6.61
N HIS A 243 -3.99 -3.46 6.41
CA HIS A 243 -3.15 -3.00 7.51
C HIS A 243 -2.88 -1.51 7.45
N PRO A 244 -3.52 -0.70 8.31
CA PRO A 244 -3.30 0.76 8.36
C PRO A 244 -1.82 1.14 8.59
N THR A 245 -1.10 0.31 9.38
CA THR A 245 0.33 0.50 9.62
C THR A 245 1.15 0.29 8.36
N ALA A 246 0.78 -0.69 7.52
CA ALA A 246 1.42 -0.94 6.23
C ALA A 246 1.17 0.23 5.27
N ALA A 247 -0.08 0.68 5.15
CA ALA A 247 -0.45 1.83 4.33
C ALA A 247 0.26 3.11 4.79
N PHE A 248 0.35 3.35 6.10
CA PHE A 248 1.08 4.49 6.66
C PHE A 248 2.58 4.40 6.38
N SER A 249 3.20 3.23 6.64
CA SER A 249 4.64 3.02 6.40
C SER A 249 4.99 3.22 4.92
N LYS A 250 4.14 2.69 4.02
CA LYS A 250 4.27 2.92 2.58
C LYS A 250 4.17 4.40 2.23
N ALA A 251 3.14 5.09 2.72
CA ALA A 251 2.93 6.51 2.45
C ALA A 251 4.08 7.39 2.97
N LEU A 252 4.63 7.05 4.13
CA LEU A 252 5.78 7.74 4.71
C LEU A 252 7.03 7.51 3.86
N MET A 253 7.33 6.25 3.50
CA MET A 253 8.47 5.90 2.66
C MET A 253 8.39 6.59 1.29
N ASP A 254 7.24 6.48 0.61
CA ASP A 254 7.04 7.06 -0.71
C ASP A 254 7.26 8.58 -0.70
N ARG A 255 6.64 9.31 0.25
CA ARG A 255 6.76 10.77 0.34
C ARG A 255 8.15 11.22 0.75
N SER A 256 8.78 10.52 1.70
CA SER A 256 10.14 10.85 2.13
C SER A 256 11.15 10.67 1.02
N LEU A 257 11.11 9.53 0.31
CA LEU A 257 11.99 9.27 -0.82
C LEU A 257 11.70 10.19 -2.01
N ALA A 258 10.42 10.50 -2.29
CA ALA A 258 10.06 11.46 -3.33
C ALA A 258 10.58 12.87 -3.01
N LEU A 259 10.47 13.32 -1.76
CA LEU A 259 11.00 14.62 -1.33
C LEU A 259 12.52 14.67 -1.48
N ILE A 260 13.23 13.65 -1.01
CA ILE A 260 14.69 13.54 -1.14
C ILE A 260 15.09 13.56 -2.64
N ALA A 261 14.37 12.78 -3.46
CA ALA A 261 14.62 12.73 -4.89
C ALA A 261 14.38 14.08 -5.58
N ILE A 262 13.30 14.80 -5.22
CA ILE A 262 13.03 16.14 -5.76
C ILE A 262 14.14 17.13 -5.38
N ILE A 263 14.56 17.14 -4.11
CA ILE A 263 15.65 18.03 -3.66
C ILE A 263 16.97 17.72 -4.41
N PHE A 264 17.34 16.44 -4.49
CA PHE A 264 18.58 16.02 -5.13
C PHE A 264 18.55 16.25 -6.65
N LEU A 265 17.40 15.99 -7.30
CA LEU A 265 17.23 16.14 -8.75
C LEU A 265 16.79 17.56 -9.16
N SER A 266 16.60 18.48 -8.22
CA SER A 266 16.11 19.83 -8.52
C SER A 266 16.92 20.59 -9.59
N PRO A 267 18.27 20.53 -9.64
CA PRO A 267 19.02 21.18 -10.71
C PRO A 267 18.72 20.57 -12.08
N LEU A 268 18.61 19.24 -12.14
CA LEU A 268 18.25 18.51 -13.35
C LEU A 268 16.83 18.82 -13.81
N LEU A 269 15.86 18.86 -12.88
CA LEU A 269 14.47 19.22 -13.18
C LEU A 269 14.37 20.62 -13.79
N VAL A 270 15.09 21.61 -13.23
CA VAL A 270 15.14 22.98 -13.77
C VAL A 270 15.77 22.99 -15.15
N LEU A 271 16.88 22.29 -15.36
CA LEU A 271 17.56 22.21 -16.65
C LEU A 271 16.64 21.60 -17.73
N ILE A 272 15.96 20.50 -17.43
CA ILE A 272 14.99 19.88 -18.35
C ILE A 272 13.81 20.83 -18.62
N ALA A 273 13.30 21.50 -17.58
CA ALA A 273 12.21 22.49 -17.74
C ALA A 273 12.57 23.61 -18.71
N LEU A 274 13.79 24.16 -18.59
CA LEU A 274 14.31 25.17 -19.51
C LEU A 274 14.47 24.62 -20.94
N ALA A 275 15.07 23.44 -21.09
CA ALA A 275 15.23 22.79 -22.39
C ALA A 275 13.89 22.54 -23.08
N VAL A 276 12.85 22.08 -22.35
CA VAL A 276 11.50 21.89 -22.87
C VAL A 276 10.88 23.22 -23.26
N LYS A 277 11.03 24.28 -22.45
CA LYS A 277 10.51 25.61 -22.74
C LYS A 277 11.11 26.23 -24.00
N LEU A 278 12.40 26.03 -24.20
CA LEU A 278 13.13 26.54 -25.37
C LEU A 278 12.88 25.70 -26.64
N SER A 279 12.52 24.41 -26.49
CA SER A 279 12.33 23.50 -27.63
C SER A 279 11.06 23.77 -28.45
N SER A 280 10.02 24.29 -27.82
CA SER A 280 8.75 24.61 -28.50
C SER A 280 7.86 25.52 -27.62
N PRO A 281 6.99 26.35 -28.22
CA PRO A 281 6.04 27.19 -27.47
C PRO A 281 5.03 26.33 -26.69
N GLY A 282 4.62 26.81 -25.48
CA GLY A 282 3.59 26.16 -24.66
C GLY A 282 4.04 25.87 -23.23
N PRO A 283 3.24 25.12 -22.44
CA PRO A 283 3.52 24.80 -21.05
C PRO A 283 4.69 23.81 -20.93
N ILE A 284 5.45 23.88 -19.84
CA ILE A 284 6.58 22.97 -19.54
C ILE A 284 6.05 21.57 -19.19
N LEU A 285 4.98 21.51 -18.40
CA LEU A 285 4.37 20.27 -17.93
C LEU A 285 3.16 19.91 -18.79
N PHE A 286 3.06 18.64 -19.10
CA PHE A 286 1.90 18.01 -19.69
C PHE A 286 1.14 17.26 -18.58
N LYS A 287 -0.16 17.47 -18.49
CA LYS A 287 -1.07 16.85 -17.53
C LYS A 287 -1.92 15.83 -18.25
N GLN A 288 -1.83 14.56 -17.84
CA GLN A 288 -2.60 13.48 -18.43
C GLN A 288 -3.54 12.85 -17.43
N GLN A 289 -4.82 12.75 -17.78
CA GLN A 289 -5.81 12.06 -16.97
C GLN A 289 -5.56 10.54 -17.01
N ARG A 290 -5.48 9.95 -15.83
CA ARG A 290 -5.28 8.52 -15.62
C ARG A 290 -6.15 8.03 -14.47
N HIS A 291 -6.53 6.76 -14.46
CA HIS A 291 -7.14 6.18 -13.27
C HIS A 291 -6.09 5.94 -12.19
N GLY A 292 -6.38 6.43 -11.01
CA GLY A 292 -5.60 6.26 -9.79
C GLY A 292 -6.25 5.28 -8.83
N TRP A 293 -6.00 5.48 -7.54
CA TRP A 293 -6.56 4.67 -6.47
C TRP A 293 -8.09 4.70 -6.48
N ASN A 294 -8.70 3.52 -6.32
CA ASN A 294 -10.16 3.33 -6.37
C ASN A 294 -10.82 3.84 -7.65
N GLY A 295 -10.11 3.78 -8.79
CA GLY A 295 -10.65 4.23 -10.06
C GLY A 295 -10.83 5.76 -10.18
N LYS A 296 -10.44 6.56 -9.18
CA LYS A 296 -10.52 8.02 -9.25
C LYS A 296 -9.58 8.54 -10.33
N VAL A 297 -10.06 9.46 -11.15
CA VAL A 297 -9.23 10.10 -12.16
C VAL A 297 -8.24 11.06 -11.49
N ILE A 298 -6.96 10.88 -11.75
CA ILE A 298 -5.87 11.73 -11.30
C ILE A 298 -5.17 12.39 -12.48
N GLN A 299 -4.52 13.52 -12.24
CA GLN A 299 -3.70 14.22 -13.25
C GLN A 299 -2.23 13.83 -13.06
N VAL A 300 -1.72 12.98 -13.93
CA VAL A 300 -0.32 12.57 -13.94
C VAL A 300 0.51 13.65 -14.63
N LEU A 301 1.54 14.12 -13.94
CA LEU A 301 2.45 15.17 -14.41
C LEU A 301 3.62 14.57 -15.19
N LYS A 302 3.91 15.13 -16.37
CA LYS A 302 5.07 14.78 -17.18
C LYS A 302 5.69 16.04 -17.78
N PHE A 303 6.97 15.99 -18.13
CA PHE A 303 7.50 17.02 -19.02
C PHE A 303 6.91 16.88 -20.42
N ARG A 304 6.59 18.01 -21.04
CA ARG A 304 6.09 18.02 -22.41
C ARG A 304 7.19 17.55 -23.37
N SER A 305 6.92 16.48 -24.10
CA SER A 305 7.84 15.89 -25.08
C SER A 305 7.40 16.10 -26.54
N MET A 306 6.19 16.63 -26.74
CA MET A 306 5.57 16.87 -28.05
C MET A 306 5.20 18.34 -28.23
N LYS A 307 5.11 18.81 -29.48
CA LYS A 307 4.51 20.10 -29.80
C LYS A 307 3.05 20.12 -29.38
N VAL A 308 2.57 21.28 -28.98
CA VAL A 308 1.12 21.44 -28.66
C VAL A 308 0.31 21.28 -29.95
N HIS A 309 -0.70 20.45 -29.92
CA HIS A 309 -1.62 20.19 -31.04
C HIS A 309 -3.03 20.01 -30.48
N ASP A 310 -4.00 20.43 -31.26
CA ASP A 310 -5.44 20.43 -30.92
C ASP A 310 -6.13 19.16 -31.44
N ASP A 311 -5.62 17.99 -31.14
CA ASP A 311 -6.30 16.76 -31.50
C ASP A 311 -7.45 16.46 -30.52
N LYS A 312 -8.68 16.45 -31.03
CA LYS A 312 -9.90 16.06 -30.29
C LYS A 312 -9.87 14.60 -29.82
N HIS A 313 -8.98 13.77 -30.34
CA HIS A 313 -8.80 12.36 -29.98
C HIS A 313 -7.39 12.10 -29.49
N VAL A 314 -7.28 11.42 -28.35
CA VAL A 314 -5.98 10.98 -27.79
C VAL A 314 -5.40 9.88 -28.67
N GLN A 315 -4.54 10.26 -29.61
CA GLN A 315 -3.78 9.30 -30.41
C GLN A 315 -2.55 8.80 -29.61
N GLN A 316 -2.41 7.49 -29.50
CA GLN A 316 -1.23 6.89 -28.89
C GLN A 316 0.01 7.26 -29.72
N ALA A 317 1.08 7.69 -29.04
CA ALA A 317 2.31 8.06 -29.70
C ALA A 317 3.01 6.83 -30.29
N SER A 318 3.33 6.86 -31.57
CA SER A 318 4.13 5.82 -32.24
C SER A 318 5.64 6.07 -32.08
N ARG A 319 6.47 5.06 -32.43
CA ARG A 319 7.94 5.10 -32.28
C ARG A 319 8.60 6.28 -33.02
N ASN A 320 8.06 6.70 -34.16
CA ASN A 320 8.61 7.79 -34.99
C ASN A 320 7.59 8.94 -35.16
N ASP A 321 6.86 9.28 -34.12
CA ASP A 321 5.86 10.34 -34.16
C ASP A 321 6.48 11.72 -34.47
N SER A 322 6.04 12.34 -35.55
CA SER A 322 6.55 13.65 -36.02
C SER A 322 6.27 14.81 -35.05
N ARG A 323 5.33 14.62 -34.13
CA ARG A 323 4.99 15.60 -33.08
C ARG A 323 6.09 15.71 -32.00
N VAL A 324 6.97 14.70 -31.87
CA VAL A 324 7.99 14.64 -30.82
C VAL A 324 9.13 15.61 -31.14
N THR A 325 9.43 16.52 -30.20
CA THR A 325 10.57 17.45 -30.31
C THR A 325 11.91 16.70 -30.12
N ALA A 326 13.04 17.32 -30.57
CA ALA A 326 14.36 16.73 -30.37
C ALA A 326 14.69 16.52 -28.87
N VAL A 327 14.39 17.52 -28.02
CA VAL A 327 14.49 17.41 -26.56
C VAL A 327 13.52 16.34 -26.03
N GLY A 328 12.29 16.33 -26.55
CA GLY A 328 11.27 15.34 -26.19
C GLY A 328 11.71 13.91 -26.48
N ARG A 329 12.39 13.66 -27.58
CA ARG A 329 12.93 12.33 -27.92
C ARG A 329 13.98 11.88 -26.92
N PHE A 330 14.89 12.77 -26.52
CA PHE A 330 15.89 12.48 -25.52
C PHE A 330 15.27 12.15 -24.14
N ILE A 331 14.39 13.03 -23.62
CA ILE A 331 13.79 12.82 -22.29
C ILE A 331 12.87 11.59 -22.24
N ARG A 332 12.18 11.25 -23.34
CA ARG A 332 11.38 10.01 -23.42
C ARG A 332 12.24 8.75 -23.43
N ARG A 333 13.33 8.75 -24.22
CA ARG A 333 14.26 7.61 -24.28
C ARG A 333 14.94 7.35 -22.93
N SER A 334 15.22 8.39 -22.17
CA SER A 334 15.82 8.30 -20.83
C SER A 334 14.77 8.23 -19.70
N SER A 335 13.47 8.27 -20.03
CA SER A 335 12.35 8.36 -19.06
C SER A 335 12.41 9.55 -18.09
N LEU A 336 13.22 10.55 -18.41
CA LEU A 336 13.30 11.80 -17.66
C LEU A 336 12.01 12.63 -17.76
N ASP A 337 11.21 12.40 -18.81
CA ASP A 337 9.88 13.01 -18.94
C ASP A 337 8.91 12.63 -17.83
N GLU A 338 9.12 11.53 -17.13
CA GLU A 338 8.29 11.04 -16.03
C GLU A 338 8.70 11.56 -14.65
N LEU A 339 9.86 12.26 -14.52
CA LEU A 339 10.32 12.79 -13.22
C LEU A 339 9.32 13.72 -12.51
N PRO A 340 8.49 14.56 -13.19
CA PRO A 340 7.48 15.36 -12.52
C PRO A 340 6.43 14.55 -11.76
N GLN A 341 6.27 13.24 -12.01
CA GLN A 341 5.41 12.36 -11.23
C GLN A 341 5.83 12.27 -9.76
N LEU A 342 7.07 12.59 -9.42
CA LEU A 342 7.51 12.72 -8.02
C LEU A 342 6.65 13.73 -7.23
N PHE A 343 6.16 14.78 -7.87
CA PHE A 343 5.22 15.71 -7.25
C PHE A 343 3.84 15.07 -7.01
N ASN A 344 3.38 14.17 -7.89
CA ASN A 344 2.16 13.39 -7.65
C ASN A 344 2.32 12.44 -6.45
N VAL A 345 3.52 11.84 -6.28
CA VAL A 345 3.80 11.00 -5.11
C VAL A 345 3.80 11.84 -3.83
N LEU A 346 4.45 12.99 -3.84
CA LEU A 346 4.51 13.89 -2.68
C LEU A 346 3.11 14.37 -2.28
N HIS A 347 2.27 14.71 -3.27
CA HIS A 347 0.87 15.08 -3.07
C HIS A 347 0.03 13.91 -2.53
N GLY A 348 0.39 12.69 -2.90
CA GLY A 348 -0.27 11.46 -2.46
C GLY A 348 -1.26 10.84 -3.46
N ASP A 349 -1.30 11.33 -4.70
CA ASP A 349 -2.10 10.76 -5.79
C ASP A 349 -1.47 9.48 -6.34
N MET A 350 -0.15 9.36 -6.24
CA MET A 350 0.64 8.23 -6.70
C MET A 350 1.54 7.68 -5.59
N ALA A 351 2.12 6.52 -5.84
CA ALA A 351 3.17 5.88 -5.08
C ALA A 351 4.48 5.87 -5.88
N LEU A 352 5.63 5.67 -5.24
CA LEU A 352 6.87 5.39 -5.98
C LEU A 352 6.76 4.05 -6.69
N VAL A 353 6.29 3.03 -5.97
CA VAL A 353 6.13 1.66 -6.47
C VAL A 353 4.65 1.28 -6.45
N GLY A 354 4.16 0.77 -7.57
CA GLY A 354 2.77 0.33 -7.75
C GLY A 354 2.47 -0.02 -9.20
N PRO A 355 1.24 -0.48 -9.51
CA PRO A 355 0.79 -0.70 -10.87
C PRO A 355 0.91 0.58 -11.71
N ARG A 356 1.38 0.44 -12.95
CA ARG A 356 1.51 1.60 -13.84
C ARG A 356 0.12 2.14 -14.23
N PRO A 357 -0.15 3.45 -14.08
CA PRO A 357 -1.44 4.03 -14.42
C PRO A 357 -1.65 4.05 -15.94
N HIS A 358 -2.76 3.51 -16.42
CA HIS A 358 -3.15 3.52 -17.83
C HIS A 358 -4.05 4.72 -18.15
N ALA A 359 -4.11 5.10 -19.44
CA ALA A 359 -5.05 6.11 -19.91
C ALA A 359 -6.49 5.64 -19.74
N VAL A 360 -7.42 6.55 -19.46
CA VAL A 360 -8.84 6.22 -19.23
C VAL A 360 -9.41 5.38 -20.37
N ALA A 361 -9.19 5.79 -21.61
CA ALA A 361 -9.66 5.05 -22.80
C ALA A 361 -9.09 3.60 -22.90
N HIS A 362 -7.91 3.35 -22.35
CA HIS A 362 -7.36 1.98 -22.32
C HIS A 362 -8.07 1.11 -21.27
N ASN A 363 -8.44 1.70 -20.13
CA ASN A 363 -9.15 0.95 -19.10
C ASN A 363 -10.53 0.52 -19.62
N ASP A 364 -11.26 1.41 -20.29
CA ASP A 364 -12.55 1.11 -20.90
C ASP A 364 -12.45 -0.06 -21.90
N TYR A 365 -11.36 -0.09 -22.69
CA TYR A 365 -11.14 -1.15 -23.66
C TYR A 365 -10.80 -2.50 -23.06
N TYR A 366 -10.01 -2.53 -21.96
CA TYR A 366 -9.51 -3.80 -21.40
C TYR A 366 -10.38 -4.35 -20.27
N THR A 367 -11.24 -3.54 -19.65
CA THR A 367 -12.10 -3.96 -18.55
C THR A 367 -12.99 -5.15 -18.93
N ASP A 368 -13.57 -5.13 -20.11
CA ASP A 368 -14.46 -6.20 -20.60
C ASP A 368 -13.70 -7.41 -21.16
N LYS A 369 -12.37 -7.29 -21.35
CA LYS A 369 -11.56 -8.31 -22.04
C LYS A 369 -10.61 -9.08 -21.14
N ILE A 370 -10.28 -8.51 -19.96
CA ILE A 370 -9.32 -9.11 -19.03
C ILE A 370 -9.95 -9.19 -17.66
N HIS A 371 -10.08 -10.41 -17.17
CA HIS A 371 -10.57 -10.66 -15.80
C HIS A 371 -9.72 -9.91 -14.77
N ALA A 372 -10.40 -9.33 -13.79
CA ALA A 372 -9.79 -8.58 -12.69
C ALA A 372 -8.92 -7.38 -13.12
N TYR A 373 -9.07 -6.87 -14.37
CA TYR A 373 -8.31 -5.70 -14.85
C TYR A 373 -8.41 -4.51 -13.90
N MET A 374 -9.61 -4.20 -13.41
CA MET A 374 -9.86 -3.07 -12.50
C MET A 374 -9.31 -3.29 -11.09
N ALA A 375 -9.05 -4.54 -10.67
CA ALA A 375 -8.49 -4.84 -9.35
C ALA A 375 -7.10 -4.22 -9.12
N ARG A 376 -6.37 -3.90 -10.17
CA ARG A 376 -5.09 -3.18 -10.11
C ARG A 376 -5.21 -1.74 -9.56
N HIS A 377 -6.41 -1.15 -9.55
CA HIS A 377 -6.69 0.18 -9.00
C HIS A 377 -7.00 0.17 -7.49
N ARG A 378 -6.93 -0.98 -6.84
CA ARG A 378 -7.16 -1.14 -5.38
C ARG A 378 -6.08 -0.47 -4.54
N ILE A 379 -4.92 -0.19 -5.14
CA ILE A 379 -3.83 0.58 -4.53
C ILE A 379 -3.45 1.76 -5.43
N LYS A 380 -2.64 2.68 -4.89
CA LYS A 380 -2.16 3.82 -5.67
C LYS A 380 -1.26 3.36 -6.81
N PRO A 381 -1.39 3.97 -8.01
CA PRO A 381 -0.50 3.69 -9.12
C PRO A 381 0.93 4.16 -8.81
N GLY A 382 1.93 3.45 -9.35
CA GLY A 382 3.33 3.74 -9.14
C GLY A 382 4.02 4.41 -10.34
N ILE A 383 5.12 5.11 -10.06
CA ILE A 383 6.07 5.56 -11.08
C ILE A 383 6.77 4.33 -11.67
N THR A 384 7.21 3.42 -10.80
CA THR A 384 7.74 2.10 -11.16
C THR A 384 6.89 0.99 -10.54
N GLY A 385 7.08 -0.25 -10.95
CA GLY A 385 6.32 -1.39 -10.43
C GLY A 385 6.92 -2.73 -10.81
N LEU A 386 6.41 -3.80 -10.18
CA LEU A 386 6.90 -5.15 -10.38
C LEU A 386 6.82 -5.57 -11.86
N ALA A 387 5.71 -5.31 -12.53
CA ALA A 387 5.53 -5.61 -13.95
C ALA A 387 6.57 -4.89 -14.84
N GLN A 388 6.91 -3.63 -14.50
CA GLN A 388 7.88 -2.86 -15.26
C GLN A 388 9.30 -3.43 -15.15
N ILE A 389 9.72 -3.86 -13.96
CA ILE A 389 11.05 -4.47 -13.76
C ILE A 389 11.11 -5.93 -14.21
N SER A 390 9.96 -6.58 -14.45
CA SER A 390 9.86 -7.95 -14.94
C SER A 390 9.73 -8.04 -16.48
N GLY A 391 10.05 -6.95 -17.20
CA GLY A 391 10.06 -6.93 -18.66
C GLY A 391 8.72 -6.55 -19.31
N CYS A 392 7.65 -6.29 -18.54
CA CYS A 392 6.36 -5.86 -19.09
C CYS A 392 6.23 -4.32 -19.17
N ARG A 393 7.31 -3.63 -19.62
CA ARG A 393 7.37 -2.16 -19.70
C ARG A 393 6.88 -1.58 -21.01
N GLY A 394 7.06 -2.30 -22.13
CA GLY A 394 6.78 -1.88 -23.50
C GLY A 394 5.31 -1.64 -23.82
N GLU A 395 5.03 -1.43 -25.09
CA GLU A 395 3.68 -1.33 -25.64
C GLU A 395 2.91 -2.64 -25.38
N THR A 396 1.67 -2.53 -24.95
CA THR A 396 0.77 -3.65 -24.76
C THR A 396 -0.19 -3.69 -25.95
N ASP A 397 0.36 -4.11 -27.08
CA ASP A 397 -0.31 -4.21 -28.37
C ASP A 397 -1.25 -5.43 -28.49
N THR A 398 -1.07 -6.43 -27.61
CA THR A 398 -1.91 -7.63 -27.56
C THR A 398 -2.58 -7.81 -26.20
N ILE A 399 -3.71 -8.53 -26.18
CA ILE A 399 -4.46 -8.84 -24.95
C ILE A 399 -3.61 -9.69 -24.01
N GLU A 400 -2.85 -10.64 -24.55
CA GLU A 400 -2.01 -11.56 -23.75
C GLU A 400 -0.89 -10.81 -23.00
N LYS A 401 -0.25 -9.83 -23.66
CA LYS A 401 0.78 -8.99 -23.02
C LYS A 401 0.17 -8.14 -21.90
N MET A 402 -1.03 -7.63 -22.14
CA MET A 402 -1.74 -6.86 -21.11
C MET A 402 -2.18 -7.75 -19.95
N GLN A 403 -2.70 -8.94 -20.23
CA GLN A 403 -3.09 -9.91 -19.19
C GLN A 403 -1.90 -10.29 -18.32
N LYS A 404 -0.75 -10.64 -18.91
CA LYS A 404 0.48 -10.94 -18.17
C LYS A 404 0.92 -9.76 -17.28
N ARG A 405 0.79 -8.51 -17.76
CA ARG A 405 1.06 -7.33 -16.95
C ARG A 405 0.11 -7.23 -15.76
N VAL A 406 -1.18 -7.45 -15.97
CA VAL A 406 -2.21 -7.42 -14.91
C VAL A 406 -1.93 -8.50 -13.87
N GLU A 407 -1.59 -9.71 -14.27
CA GLU A 407 -1.24 -10.81 -13.37
C GLU A 407 -0.06 -10.44 -12.45
N ILE A 408 1.00 -9.85 -13.00
CA ILE A 408 2.17 -9.39 -12.21
C ILE A 408 1.80 -8.19 -11.31
N ASP A 409 0.95 -7.28 -11.78
CA ASP A 409 0.46 -6.17 -10.95
C ASP A 409 -0.39 -6.69 -9.78
N LEU A 410 -1.22 -7.71 -9.99
CA LEU A 410 -2.00 -8.37 -8.94
C LEU A 410 -1.11 -9.16 -7.98
N ASP A 411 -0.08 -9.83 -8.47
CA ASP A 411 0.92 -10.50 -7.63
C ASP A 411 1.59 -9.50 -6.68
N TYR A 412 2.01 -8.34 -7.19
CA TYR A 412 2.54 -7.26 -6.36
C TYR A 412 1.53 -6.79 -5.30
N ILE A 413 0.26 -6.61 -5.66
CA ILE A 413 -0.80 -6.15 -4.76
C ILE A 413 -1.01 -7.15 -3.61
N ASN A 414 -1.04 -8.44 -3.94
CA ASN A 414 -1.32 -9.52 -3.00
C ASN A 414 -0.14 -9.81 -2.07
N ASN A 415 1.09 -9.71 -2.58
CA ASN A 415 2.31 -10.05 -1.86
C ASN A 415 3.13 -8.83 -1.45
N TRP A 416 2.50 -7.67 -1.35
CA TRP A 416 3.20 -6.42 -1.03
C TRP A 416 3.93 -6.50 0.32
N SER A 417 5.14 -5.96 0.33
CA SER A 417 5.92 -5.67 1.52
C SER A 417 6.82 -4.46 1.28
N LEU A 418 7.22 -3.76 2.35
CA LEU A 418 8.21 -2.67 2.24
C LEU A 418 9.50 -3.12 1.58
N TRP A 419 9.95 -4.35 1.87
CA TRP A 419 11.15 -4.93 1.27
C TRP A 419 10.99 -5.14 -0.24
N LEU A 420 9.80 -5.54 -0.69
CA LEU A 420 9.51 -5.68 -2.12
C LEU A 420 9.61 -4.33 -2.83
N ASP A 421 9.10 -3.25 -2.21
CA ASP A 421 9.24 -1.89 -2.75
C ASP A 421 10.70 -1.48 -2.86
N VAL A 422 11.50 -1.67 -1.82
CA VAL A 422 12.94 -1.37 -1.83
C VAL A 422 13.64 -2.14 -2.95
N LYS A 423 13.33 -3.42 -3.11
CA LYS A 423 13.89 -4.27 -4.18
C LYS A 423 13.52 -3.74 -5.58
N ILE A 424 12.27 -3.30 -5.77
CA ILE A 424 11.82 -2.74 -7.04
C ILE A 424 12.51 -1.40 -7.31
N ILE A 425 12.62 -0.50 -6.32
CA ILE A 425 13.30 0.79 -6.45
C ILE A 425 14.76 0.59 -6.88
N ILE A 426 15.48 -0.34 -6.22
CA ILE A 426 16.90 -0.62 -6.54
C ILE A 426 17.05 -1.23 -7.93
N LYS A 427 16.14 -2.09 -8.37
CA LYS A 427 16.19 -2.71 -9.69
C LYS A 427 15.78 -1.77 -10.82
N THR A 428 14.96 -0.75 -10.56
CA THR A 428 14.45 0.17 -11.59
C THR A 428 15.55 0.84 -12.42
N PRO A 429 16.62 1.43 -11.86
CA PRO A 429 17.69 2.01 -12.67
C PRO A 429 18.39 0.99 -13.56
N ILE A 430 18.58 -0.24 -13.08
CA ILE A 430 19.23 -1.32 -13.84
C ILE A 430 18.39 -1.69 -15.06
N THR A 431 17.08 -1.83 -14.90
CA THR A 431 16.15 -2.13 -15.99
C THR A 431 15.97 -0.98 -16.97
N LEU A 432 16.22 0.28 -16.53
CA LEU A 432 16.23 1.44 -17.41
C LEU A 432 17.43 1.47 -18.35
N LEU A 433 18.54 0.86 -17.95
CA LEU A 433 19.77 0.80 -18.72
C LEU A 433 19.82 -0.41 -19.66
N SER A 434 18.96 -1.42 -19.49
CA SER A 434 18.89 -2.57 -20.39
C SER A 434 18.31 -2.18 -21.76
N LYS A 435 18.90 -2.67 -22.84
CA LYS A 435 18.60 -2.26 -24.23
C LYS A 435 17.22 -2.69 -24.77
N ASP A 436 16.46 -3.48 -24.02
CA ASP A 436 15.18 -4.09 -24.45
C ASP A 436 13.95 -3.20 -24.25
N ILE A 437 14.12 -1.88 -24.21
CA ILE A 437 13.04 -0.95 -23.82
C ILE A 437 12.19 -0.49 -25.01
N TYR A 438 12.62 -0.70 -26.28
CA TYR A 438 11.87 -0.32 -27.48
C TYR A 438 12.11 -1.28 -28.65
#